data_05fbe4505c3460f40cefb5a52041c729
#
_entry.id   05fbe4505c3460f40cefb5a52041c729
#
_cell.length_a   1.000
_cell.length_b   1.000
_cell.length_c   1.000
_cell.angle_alpha   90.00
_cell.angle_beta   90.00
_cell.angle_gamma   90.00
#
_symmetry.space_group_name_H-M   'P 1'
#
loop_
_entity.id
_entity.type
_entity.pdbx_description
1 polymer ?
#
loop_
_entity_poly.entity_id
_entity_poly.type
_entity_poly.pdbx_seq_one_letter_code
_entity_poly.pdbx_strand_id
1 'polypeptide(L)'
;MKYMAYEDADLALKSAGDLSALPAKKVLVLGATGMVGSVLSYALAKAGAYVSAAGRNAKLLTERFDDAQIKTVEIFDVTNPVIIRQAMTSDSFDFIVDCAAPADPKAAMEDPVEVLRDNFFGLDNILSVLAEDVKAAERRGRKPETPVVLFVSSNAVYGQGEDGAACEKCAGVIDFTCPFAAYAVAKGASEALAAAYSRQFGLDVRVARPGIVYGPEFIPGDTRPFAVALSQAASGKDLLLPEGMGSVKADVTYVSDCVAGLLAILARGEKGCYNISNNEAEIDLFTALKDIAKEAGVEVKEGSCCAHKCSDGSCCGGSSSCCGVEKVDGKCGKQDSGECSDGSCCTMKKQSCSDGSCCGGSDCCVKEKGECKFPRLTRLNCDKLQKLGWEPKIGPEDGIGFSLKALKK
;
A
#
# COMPACT_ATOMS: atom_id res chain seq x y z
N MET A 1 3.66 -5.87 18.80
CA MET A 1 3.50 -4.89 17.70
C MET A 1 4.06 -3.50 18.02
N LYS A 2 3.86 -2.93 19.23
CA LYS A 2 4.37 -1.58 19.60
C LYS A 2 5.89 -1.41 19.41
N TYR A 3 6.68 -2.41 19.77
CA TYR A 3 8.15 -2.32 19.68
C TYR A 3 8.69 -2.28 18.25
N MET A 4 8.00 -2.91 17.29
CA MET A 4 8.46 -3.01 15.90
C MET A 4 8.39 -1.64 15.18
N ALA A 5 7.24 -0.98 15.20
CA ALA A 5 7.09 0.35 14.63
C ALA A 5 8.02 1.38 15.28
N TYR A 6 8.31 1.20 16.55
CA TYR A 6 9.21 2.08 17.31
C TYR A 6 10.69 1.91 16.88
N GLU A 7 11.14 0.66 16.67
CA GLU A 7 12.50 0.36 16.16
C GLU A 7 12.64 0.86 14.70
N ASP A 8 11.66 0.61 13.84
CA ASP A 8 11.64 1.08 12.45
C ASP A 8 11.61 2.62 12.35
N ALA A 9 10.95 3.30 13.29
CA ALA A 9 10.98 4.75 13.38
C ALA A 9 12.41 5.29 13.66
N ASP A 10 13.19 4.62 14.50
CA ASP A 10 14.59 5.00 14.74
C ASP A 10 15.46 4.81 13.50
N LEU A 11 15.22 3.76 12.72
CA LEU A 11 15.90 3.56 11.44
C LEU A 11 15.52 4.67 10.45
N ALA A 12 14.24 5.02 10.36
CA ALA A 12 13.75 6.06 9.47
C ALA A 12 14.39 7.43 9.76
N LEU A 13 14.54 7.79 11.05
CA LEU A 13 15.16 9.05 11.44
C LEU A 13 16.63 9.15 11.01
N LYS A 14 17.34 8.03 10.94
CA LYS A 14 18.77 8.00 10.51
C LYS A 14 18.94 8.24 9.00
N SER A 15 17.89 7.99 8.20
CA SER A 15 17.91 8.08 6.73
C SER A 15 17.19 9.31 6.20
N ALA A 16 16.44 10.02 7.05
CA ALA A 16 15.56 11.11 6.62
C ALA A 16 16.30 12.44 6.34
N GLY A 17 17.53 12.60 6.77
CA GLY A 17 18.28 13.86 6.67
C GLY A 17 17.82 14.92 7.66
N ASP A 18 17.90 16.21 7.31
CA ASP A 18 17.55 17.31 8.21
C ASP A 18 16.03 17.38 8.48
N LEU A 19 15.64 17.27 9.72
CA LEU A 19 14.25 17.31 10.20
C LEU A 19 13.96 18.53 11.10
N SER A 20 14.80 19.54 11.09
CA SER A 20 14.69 20.73 11.96
C SER A 20 13.37 21.51 11.78
N ALA A 21 12.63 21.28 10.70
CA ALA A 21 11.31 21.86 10.45
C ALA A 21 10.16 21.17 11.20
N LEU A 22 10.38 19.98 11.79
CA LEU A 22 9.31 19.17 12.41
C LEU A 22 9.08 19.39 13.91
N PRO A 23 10.09 19.72 14.74
CA PRO A 23 9.87 19.89 16.18
C PRO A 23 8.76 20.91 16.49
N ALA A 24 7.91 20.58 17.47
CA ALA A 24 6.75 21.32 17.90
C ALA A 24 5.63 21.53 16.86
N LYS A 25 5.73 20.92 15.68
CA LYS A 25 4.68 20.92 14.67
C LYS A 25 3.55 19.97 15.03
N LYS A 26 2.32 20.37 14.75
CA LYS A 26 1.12 19.54 14.93
C LYS A 26 0.82 18.78 13.64
N VAL A 27 0.79 17.46 13.73
CA VAL A 27 0.64 16.59 12.57
C VAL A 27 -0.55 15.64 12.76
N LEU A 28 -1.49 15.67 11.83
CA LEU A 28 -2.55 14.66 11.71
C LEU A 28 -2.10 13.57 10.74
N VAL A 29 -2.06 12.31 11.20
CA VAL A 29 -1.75 11.15 10.37
C VAL A 29 -3.01 10.31 10.22
N LEU A 30 -3.62 10.31 9.04
CA LEU A 30 -4.74 9.45 8.67
C LEU A 30 -4.22 8.08 8.22
N GLY A 31 -4.91 7.00 8.59
CA GLY A 31 -4.43 5.64 8.33
C GLY A 31 -3.26 5.21 9.22
N ALA A 32 -3.15 5.82 10.40
CA ALA A 32 -2.04 5.57 11.34
C ALA A 32 -1.95 4.13 11.85
N THR A 33 -3.00 3.32 11.74
CA THR A 33 -2.96 1.90 12.10
C THR A 33 -2.32 1.00 11.04
N GLY A 34 -2.10 1.50 9.83
CA GLY A 34 -1.40 0.78 8.75
C GLY A 34 0.11 0.71 8.96
N MET A 35 0.82 -0.08 8.13
CA MET A 35 2.27 -0.26 8.20
C MET A 35 3.02 1.09 8.15
N VAL A 36 2.82 1.86 7.09
CA VAL A 36 3.50 3.14 6.89
C VAL A 36 3.07 4.16 7.94
N GLY A 37 1.75 4.27 8.19
CA GLY A 37 1.20 5.26 9.11
C GLY A 37 1.65 5.07 10.56
N SER A 38 1.82 3.83 11.02
CA SER A 38 2.27 3.55 12.39
C SER A 38 3.74 3.93 12.60
N VAL A 39 4.62 3.52 11.70
CA VAL A 39 6.04 3.86 11.76
C VAL A 39 6.24 5.38 11.61
N LEU A 40 5.50 6.02 10.69
CA LEU A 40 5.55 7.48 10.50
C LEU A 40 5.09 8.23 11.76
N SER A 41 4.03 7.78 12.41
CA SER A 41 3.53 8.43 13.64
C SER A 41 4.59 8.41 14.75
N TYR A 42 5.26 7.28 14.97
CA TYR A 42 6.36 7.21 15.93
C TYR A 42 7.57 8.04 15.50
N ALA A 43 7.95 8.02 14.24
CA ALA A 43 9.08 8.79 13.74
C ALA A 43 8.85 10.31 13.89
N LEU A 44 7.62 10.80 13.61
CA LEU A 44 7.24 12.20 13.82
C LEU A 44 7.29 12.58 15.31
N ALA A 45 6.75 11.73 16.18
CA ALA A 45 6.79 11.98 17.63
C ALA A 45 8.23 12.03 18.15
N LYS A 46 9.09 11.09 17.73
CA LYS A 46 10.50 11.08 18.05
C LYS A 46 11.28 12.28 17.47
N ALA A 47 10.84 12.81 16.33
CA ALA A 47 11.37 14.06 15.77
C ALA A 47 10.87 15.32 16.51
N GLY A 48 10.06 15.18 17.57
CA GLY A 48 9.58 16.28 18.40
C GLY A 48 8.28 16.93 17.92
N ALA A 49 7.54 16.30 17.00
CA ALA A 49 6.23 16.76 16.58
C ALA A 49 5.11 16.29 17.53
N TYR A 50 4.01 17.05 17.59
CA TYR A 50 2.77 16.66 18.27
C TYR A 50 1.90 15.88 17.28
N VAL A 51 1.77 14.57 17.50
CA VAL A 51 1.10 13.67 16.55
C VAL A 51 -0.32 13.34 17.00
N SER A 52 -1.28 13.51 16.09
CA SER A 52 -2.62 12.96 16.18
C SER A 52 -2.74 11.80 15.21
N ALA A 53 -2.71 10.57 15.72
CA ALA A 53 -2.80 9.33 14.95
C ALA A 53 -4.26 8.93 14.76
N ALA A 54 -4.74 8.92 13.52
CA ALA A 54 -6.14 8.67 13.19
C ALA A 54 -6.34 7.33 12.43
N GLY A 55 -7.39 6.61 12.77
CA GLY A 55 -7.73 5.32 12.14
C GLY A 55 -9.15 4.87 12.44
N ARG A 56 -9.63 3.85 11.70
CA ARG A 56 -10.99 3.32 11.80
C ARG A 56 -11.26 2.42 13.02
N ASN A 57 -10.22 1.83 13.57
CA ASN A 57 -10.33 0.84 14.63
C ASN A 57 -9.72 1.38 15.94
N ALA A 58 -10.59 1.84 16.85
CA ALA A 58 -10.19 2.40 18.14
C ALA A 58 -9.34 1.45 18.99
N LYS A 59 -9.68 0.13 18.97
CA LYS A 59 -8.91 -0.87 19.70
C LYS A 59 -7.49 -0.98 19.14
N LEU A 60 -7.34 -1.07 17.84
CA LEU A 60 -6.03 -1.15 17.18
C LEU A 60 -5.22 0.15 17.36
N LEU A 61 -5.88 1.32 17.36
CA LEU A 61 -5.23 2.59 17.70
C LEU A 61 -4.64 2.56 19.10
N THR A 62 -5.42 2.16 20.10
CA THR A 62 -4.98 2.06 21.50
C THR A 62 -3.84 1.04 21.65
N GLU A 63 -3.96 -0.14 21.01
CA GLU A 63 -2.93 -1.16 21.06
C GLU A 63 -1.61 -0.73 20.44
N ARG A 64 -1.66 0.05 19.34
CA ARG A 64 -0.47 0.56 18.65
C ARG A 64 0.14 1.78 19.34
N PHE A 65 -0.68 2.70 19.85
CA PHE A 65 -0.26 4.01 20.35
C PHE A 65 -0.56 4.19 21.85
N ASP A 66 -0.35 3.17 22.65
CA ASP A 66 -0.38 3.26 24.11
C ASP A 66 0.85 4.06 24.64
N ASP A 67 1.06 5.25 24.06
CA ASP A 67 2.14 6.18 24.39
C ASP A 67 1.53 7.59 24.57
N ALA A 68 1.83 8.20 25.72
CA ALA A 68 1.29 9.52 26.07
C ALA A 68 1.68 10.65 25.08
N GLN A 69 2.67 10.41 24.21
CA GLN A 69 3.14 11.40 23.23
C GLN A 69 2.32 11.42 21.94
N ILE A 70 1.52 10.39 21.68
CA ILE A 70 0.71 10.28 20.45
C ILE A 70 -0.76 10.29 20.84
N LYS A 71 -1.48 11.32 20.43
CA LYS A 71 -2.93 11.40 20.58
C LYS A 71 -3.62 10.50 19.56
N THR A 72 -4.54 9.67 20.00
CA THR A 72 -5.34 8.84 19.10
C THR A 72 -6.68 9.52 18.76
N VAL A 73 -7.08 9.41 17.49
CA VAL A 73 -8.34 9.97 16.96
C VAL A 73 -9.05 8.87 16.16
N GLU A 74 -10.27 8.54 16.54
CA GLU A 74 -11.07 7.58 15.82
C GLU A 74 -11.80 8.26 14.65
N ILE A 75 -11.53 7.78 13.44
CA ILE A 75 -12.18 8.21 12.21
C ILE A 75 -12.76 6.97 11.53
N PHE A 76 -14.08 6.80 11.64
CA PHE A 76 -14.77 5.61 11.14
C PHE A 76 -14.81 5.54 9.62
N ASP A 77 -14.90 6.70 8.95
CA ASP A 77 -15.10 6.78 7.51
C ASP A 77 -14.48 8.05 6.93
N VAL A 78 -13.41 7.88 6.15
CA VAL A 78 -12.73 8.99 5.47
C VAL A 78 -13.57 9.58 4.32
N THR A 79 -14.56 8.83 3.83
CA THR A 79 -15.48 9.33 2.78
C THR A 79 -16.58 10.24 3.34
N ASN A 80 -16.70 10.31 4.66
CA ASN A 80 -17.68 11.21 5.30
C ASN A 80 -17.07 12.60 5.56
N PRO A 81 -17.52 13.64 4.83
CA PRO A 81 -16.95 15.00 4.94
C PRO A 81 -17.15 15.63 6.33
N VAL A 82 -18.20 15.24 7.07
CA VAL A 82 -18.45 15.78 8.41
C VAL A 82 -17.41 15.27 9.40
N ILE A 83 -17.10 13.97 9.33
CA ILE A 83 -16.11 13.32 10.21
C ILE A 83 -14.71 13.91 9.93
N ILE A 84 -14.34 14.03 8.66
CA ILE A 84 -13.04 14.61 8.26
C ILE A 84 -12.96 16.08 8.73
N ARG A 85 -14.01 16.88 8.52
CA ARG A 85 -14.04 18.25 9.02
C ARG A 85 -13.85 18.31 10.54
N GLN A 86 -14.55 17.49 11.31
CA GLN A 86 -14.40 17.45 12.76
C GLN A 86 -12.98 17.09 13.18
N ALA A 87 -12.37 16.09 12.54
CA ALA A 87 -11.00 15.70 12.83
C ALA A 87 -10.01 16.83 12.52
N MET A 88 -10.13 17.48 11.35
CA MET A 88 -9.24 18.55 10.92
C MET A 88 -9.40 19.84 11.74
N THR A 89 -10.60 20.11 12.26
CA THR A 89 -10.87 21.30 13.09
C THR A 89 -10.72 21.06 14.58
N SER A 90 -10.40 19.82 15.00
CA SER A 90 -10.17 19.49 16.42
C SER A 90 -8.90 20.12 17.00
N ASP A 91 -7.99 20.53 16.13
CA ASP A 91 -6.77 21.26 16.44
C ASP A 91 -6.32 22.10 15.21
N SER A 92 -5.33 22.98 15.38
CA SER A 92 -4.68 23.68 14.26
C SER A 92 -3.45 22.89 13.82
N PHE A 93 -3.58 22.09 12.76
CA PHE A 93 -2.49 21.30 12.24
C PHE A 93 -1.56 22.10 11.32
N ASP A 94 -0.25 21.84 11.42
CA ASP A 94 0.76 22.33 10.46
C ASP A 94 0.87 21.38 9.25
N PHE A 95 0.67 20.09 9.50
CA PHE A 95 0.76 19.03 8.48
C PHE A 95 -0.41 18.05 8.60
N ILE A 96 -0.89 17.57 7.47
CA ILE A 96 -1.84 16.46 7.37
C ILE A 96 -1.23 15.43 6.45
N VAL A 97 -1.07 14.18 6.94
CA VAL A 97 -0.56 13.07 6.13
C VAL A 97 -1.69 12.08 5.90
N ASP A 98 -2.02 11.86 4.64
CA ASP A 98 -3.03 10.89 4.23
C ASP A 98 -2.36 9.58 3.78
N CYS A 99 -2.31 8.61 4.70
CA CYS A 99 -1.95 7.21 4.46
C CYS A 99 -3.21 6.30 4.46
N ALA A 100 -4.41 6.87 4.54
CA ALA A 100 -5.66 6.12 4.66
C ALA A 100 -6.13 5.65 3.29
N ALA A 101 -5.72 4.45 2.90
CA ALA A 101 -6.16 3.86 1.65
C ALA A 101 -6.21 2.34 1.75
N PRO A 102 -7.27 1.69 1.25
CA PRO A 102 -7.23 0.26 1.01
C PRO A 102 -6.26 -0.03 -0.13
N ALA A 103 -5.12 -0.66 0.20
CA ALA A 103 -4.06 -1.05 -0.73
C ALA A 103 -3.93 -2.57 -0.85
N ASP A 104 -4.88 -3.31 -0.30
CA ASP A 104 -4.89 -4.77 -0.32
C ASP A 104 -5.41 -5.27 -1.67
N PRO A 105 -4.67 -6.15 -2.38
CA PRO A 105 -5.09 -6.69 -3.67
C PRO A 105 -6.42 -7.45 -3.63
N LYS A 106 -6.70 -8.13 -2.51
CA LYS A 106 -7.96 -8.85 -2.32
C LYS A 106 -9.14 -7.87 -2.27
N ALA A 107 -9.01 -6.77 -1.52
CA ALA A 107 -10.02 -5.72 -1.48
C ALA A 107 -10.26 -5.12 -2.87
N ALA A 108 -9.20 -4.91 -3.66
CA ALA A 108 -9.33 -4.41 -5.02
C ALA A 108 -10.10 -5.37 -5.96
N MET A 109 -10.08 -6.67 -5.67
CA MET A 109 -10.82 -7.68 -6.43
C MET A 109 -12.27 -7.84 -5.95
N GLU A 110 -12.48 -7.88 -4.63
CA GLU A 110 -13.78 -8.18 -4.03
C GLU A 110 -14.69 -6.96 -3.97
N ASP A 111 -14.12 -5.77 -3.72
CA ASP A 111 -14.88 -4.52 -3.62
C ASP A 111 -14.17 -3.33 -4.31
N PRO A 112 -13.99 -3.38 -5.65
CA PRO A 112 -13.29 -2.35 -6.39
C PRO A 112 -13.99 -0.98 -6.33
N VAL A 113 -15.29 -0.94 -6.12
CA VAL A 113 -16.04 0.33 -6.01
C VAL A 113 -15.69 1.05 -4.72
N GLU A 114 -15.58 0.33 -3.61
CA GLU A 114 -15.18 0.90 -2.32
C GLU A 114 -13.72 1.36 -2.37
N VAL A 115 -12.84 0.58 -2.99
CA VAL A 115 -11.44 0.99 -3.21
C VAL A 115 -11.33 2.30 -3.97
N LEU A 116 -12.13 2.49 -5.04
CA LEU A 116 -12.20 3.75 -5.78
C LEU A 116 -12.70 4.90 -4.90
N ARG A 117 -13.77 4.68 -4.15
CA ARG A 117 -14.39 5.71 -3.29
C ARG A 117 -13.46 6.13 -2.16
N ASP A 118 -12.95 5.19 -1.39
CA ASP A 118 -12.11 5.47 -0.23
C ASP A 118 -10.86 6.26 -0.61
N ASN A 119 -10.20 5.84 -1.69
CA ASN A 119 -8.99 6.53 -2.15
C ASN A 119 -9.27 7.93 -2.70
N PHE A 120 -10.36 8.12 -3.46
CA PHE A 120 -10.65 9.40 -4.10
C PHE A 120 -11.35 10.37 -3.15
N PHE A 121 -12.47 9.97 -2.53
CA PHE A 121 -13.23 10.86 -1.66
C PHE A 121 -12.55 11.14 -0.34
N GLY A 122 -11.69 10.23 0.16
CA GLY A 122 -10.88 10.50 1.35
C GLY A 122 -10.05 11.76 1.18
N LEU A 123 -9.28 11.85 0.09
CA LEU A 123 -8.48 13.03 -0.21
C LEU A 123 -9.34 14.25 -0.56
N ASP A 124 -10.42 14.07 -1.34
CA ASP A 124 -11.31 15.18 -1.70
C ASP A 124 -11.92 15.86 -0.46
N ASN A 125 -12.34 15.08 0.52
CA ASN A 125 -12.87 15.61 1.78
C ASN A 125 -11.84 16.44 2.55
N ILE A 126 -10.57 16.02 2.59
CA ILE A 126 -9.49 16.79 3.21
C ILE A 126 -9.29 18.11 2.47
N LEU A 127 -9.13 18.07 1.16
CA LEU A 127 -8.80 19.24 0.35
C LEU A 127 -9.99 20.22 0.25
N SER A 128 -11.22 19.71 0.25
CA SER A 128 -12.42 20.56 0.22
C SER A 128 -12.58 21.38 1.50
N VAL A 129 -12.29 20.80 2.67
CA VAL A 129 -12.27 21.53 3.94
C VAL A 129 -11.28 22.70 3.88
N LEU A 130 -10.06 22.44 3.43
CA LEU A 130 -9.02 23.47 3.30
C LEU A 130 -9.37 24.54 2.27
N ALA A 131 -9.98 24.16 1.15
CA ALA A 131 -10.44 25.10 0.13
C ALA A 131 -11.55 26.03 0.66
N GLU A 132 -12.44 25.51 1.52
CA GLU A 132 -13.45 26.36 2.19
C GLU A 132 -12.82 27.35 3.16
N ASP A 133 -11.78 26.93 3.89
CA ASP A 133 -11.04 27.80 4.80
C ASP A 133 -10.32 28.91 4.03
N VAL A 134 -9.70 28.59 2.86
CA VAL A 134 -9.13 29.58 1.96
C VAL A 134 -10.17 30.60 1.53
N LYS A 135 -11.32 30.16 1.01
CA LYS A 135 -12.42 31.05 0.60
C LYS A 135 -12.96 31.92 1.76
N ALA A 136 -13.00 31.33 2.96
CA ALA A 136 -13.44 32.07 4.15
C ALA A 136 -12.46 33.16 4.59
N ALA A 137 -11.15 32.88 4.50
CA ALA A 137 -10.09 33.85 4.78
C ALA A 137 -10.10 34.99 3.76
N GLU A 138 -10.18 34.69 2.47
CA GLU A 138 -10.25 35.66 1.37
C GLU A 138 -11.45 36.60 1.52
N ARG A 139 -12.64 36.05 1.81
CA ARG A 139 -13.85 36.87 2.07
C ARG A 139 -13.69 37.85 3.24
N ARG A 140 -12.79 37.53 4.19
CA ARG A 140 -12.46 38.38 5.34
C ARG A 140 -11.26 39.30 5.10
N GLY A 141 -10.69 39.30 3.88
CA GLY A 141 -9.49 40.06 3.53
C GLY A 141 -8.24 39.59 4.27
N ARG A 142 -8.18 38.30 4.67
CA ARG A 142 -7.04 37.68 5.38
C ARG A 142 -6.28 36.78 4.46
N LYS A 143 -4.97 36.68 4.70
CA LYS A 143 -4.17 35.63 4.06
C LYS A 143 -4.60 34.27 4.62
N PRO A 144 -4.90 33.28 3.77
CA PRO A 144 -5.21 31.93 4.24
C PRO A 144 -3.96 31.26 4.85
N GLU A 145 -4.15 30.61 6.00
CA GLU A 145 -3.15 29.75 6.62
C GLU A 145 -3.70 28.31 6.57
N THR A 146 -3.07 27.47 5.77
CA THR A 146 -3.48 26.07 5.58
C THR A 146 -2.31 25.15 5.87
N PRO A 147 -2.56 23.95 6.44
CA PRO A 147 -1.53 22.94 6.62
C PRO A 147 -0.96 22.48 5.26
N VAL A 148 0.26 21.97 5.29
CA VAL A 148 0.78 21.18 4.20
C VAL A 148 0.11 19.81 4.21
N VAL A 149 -0.37 19.36 3.05
CA VAL A 149 -0.96 18.02 2.90
C VAL A 149 0.04 17.11 2.19
N LEU A 150 0.40 15.99 2.81
CA LEU A 150 1.16 14.92 2.17
C LEU A 150 0.21 13.75 1.87
N PHE A 151 -0.04 13.50 0.60
CA PHE A 151 -0.81 12.37 0.11
C PHE A 151 0.11 11.20 -0.24
N VAL A 152 -0.11 10.04 0.39
CA VAL A 152 0.61 8.81 0.06
C VAL A 152 -0.11 8.11 -1.09
N SER A 153 0.41 8.29 -2.28
CA SER A 153 0.01 7.64 -3.52
C SER A 153 0.69 6.27 -3.68
N SER A 154 1.05 5.87 -4.88
CA SER A 154 1.69 4.59 -5.17
C SER A 154 2.41 4.62 -6.52
N ASN A 155 3.42 3.77 -6.70
CA ASN A 155 3.99 3.48 -8.02
C ASN A 155 2.97 2.87 -9.00
N ALA A 156 1.85 2.35 -8.50
CA ALA A 156 0.77 1.81 -9.32
C ALA A 156 0.23 2.82 -10.35
N VAL A 157 0.37 4.12 -10.11
CA VAL A 157 -0.04 5.18 -11.06
C VAL A 157 0.72 5.13 -12.39
N TYR A 158 1.87 4.47 -12.43
CA TYR A 158 2.63 4.24 -13.66
C TYR A 158 2.13 3.05 -14.47
N GLY A 159 1.29 2.20 -13.88
CA GLY A 159 0.76 1.00 -14.55
C GLY A 159 1.86 0.02 -14.94
N GLN A 160 1.79 -0.51 -16.16
CA GLN A 160 2.80 -1.40 -16.70
C GLN A 160 4.06 -0.60 -17.08
N GLY A 161 5.20 -1.05 -16.56
CA GLY A 161 6.47 -0.39 -16.78
C GLY A 161 7.01 -0.62 -18.19
N GLU A 162 7.51 0.44 -18.79
CA GLU A 162 8.41 0.38 -19.94
C GLU A 162 9.86 0.11 -19.49
N ASP A 163 10.78 -0.08 -20.43
CA ASP A 163 12.20 -0.18 -20.12
C ASP A 163 12.72 1.14 -19.52
N GLY A 164 13.35 1.04 -18.34
CA GLY A 164 13.88 2.18 -17.61
C GLY A 164 13.10 2.53 -16.34
N ALA A 165 13.62 3.48 -15.58
CA ALA A 165 13.01 3.95 -14.34
C ALA A 165 12.14 5.19 -14.61
N ALA A 166 10.87 5.14 -14.16
CA ALA A 166 9.94 6.24 -14.32
C ALA A 166 10.29 7.41 -13.39
N CYS A 167 10.43 8.59 -13.97
CA CYS A 167 10.51 9.85 -13.22
C CYS A 167 9.09 10.37 -12.90
N GLU A 168 8.98 11.35 -12.01
CA GLU A 168 7.69 11.88 -11.58
C GLU A 168 6.88 12.55 -12.70
N LYS A 169 7.52 12.88 -13.83
CA LYS A 169 6.87 13.46 -15.02
C LYS A 169 6.50 12.42 -16.07
N CYS A 170 6.89 11.16 -15.87
CA CYS A 170 6.59 10.11 -16.82
C CYS A 170 5.08 9.77 -16.76
N ALA A 171 4.48 9.53 -17.93
CA ALA A 171 3.13 9.01 -18.02
C ALA A 171 3.11 7.51 -17.72
N GLY A 172 2.03 7.06 -17.07
CA GLY A 172 1.78 5.64 -16.87
C GLY A 172 0.86 5.05 -17.94
N VAL A 173 0.94 3.74 -18.13
CA VAL A 173 0.03 2.98 -19.00
C VAL A 173 -0.83 2.08 -18.14
N ILE A 174 -2.11 2.43 -17.98
CA ILE A 174 -3.07 1.67 -17.18
C ILE A 174 -4.14 1.13 -18.10
N ASP A 175 -4.35 -0.18 -18.08
CA ASP A 175 -5.53 -0.80 -18.69
C ASP A 175 -6.73 -0.64 -17.75
N PHE A 176 -7.63 0.28 -18.08
CA PHE A 176 -8.82 0.58 -17.28
C PHE A 176 -9.83 -0.58 -17.21
N THR A 177 -9.70 -1.59 -18.06
CA THR A 177 -10.56 -2.78 -18.07
C THR A 177 -10.02 -3.90 -17.18
N CYS A 178 -8.78 -3.79 -16.74
CA CYS A 178 -8.16 -4.73 -15.82
C CYS A 178 -8.86 -4.68 -14.45
N PRO A 179 -9.27 -5.80 -13.86
CA PRO A 179 -9.90 -5.84 -12.54
C PRO A 179 -9.08 -5.16 -11.42
N PHE A 180 -7.75 -5.20 -11.54
CA PHE A 180 -6.84 -4.57 -10.59
C PHE A 180 -6.60 -3.06 -10.84
N ALA A 181 -7.15 -2.51 -11.91
CA ALA A 181 -6.93 -1.10 -12.25
C ALA A 181 -7.54 -0.14 -11.23
N ALA A 182 -8.57 -0.56 -10.48
CA ALA A 182 -9.31 0.29 -9.55
C ALA A 182 -8.38 1.07 -8.60
N TYR A 183 -7.41 0.40 -7.98
CA TYR A 183 -6.45 1.05 -7.08
C TYR A 183 -5.55 2.05 -7.81
N ALA A 184 -4.95 1.65 -8.92
CA ALA A 184 -4.06 2.52 -9.71
C ALA A 184 -4.80 3.75 -10.24
N VAL A 185 -6.02 3.55 -10.77
CA VAL A 185 -6.88 4.62 -11.26
C VAL A 185 -7.29 5.57 -10.15
N ALA A 186 -7.69 5.04 -8.98
CA ALA A 186 -8.07 5.86 -7.84
C ALA A 186 -6.91 6.74 -7.37
N LYS A 187 -5.70 6.18 -7.23
CA LYS A 187 -4.50 6.94 -6.85
C LYS A 187 -4.16 8.00 -7.90
N GLY A 188 -4.18 7.67 -9.19
CA GLY A 188 -3.95 8.63 -10.27
C GLY A 188 -4.99 9.76 -10.32
N ALA A 189 -6.26 9.44 -10.13
CA ALA A 189 -7.33 10.42 -10.03
C ALA A 189 -7.16 11.35 -8.82
N SER A 190 -6.76 10.80 -7.68
CA SER A 190 -6.45 11.57 -6.46
C SER A 190 -5.26 12.52 -6.65
N GLU A 191 -4.23 12.12 -7.39
CA GLU A 191 -3.13 13.02 -7.73
C GLU A 191 -3.56 14.17 -8.65
N ALA A 192 -4.43 13.88 -9.64
CA ALA A 192 -5.01 14.92 -10.49
C ALA A 192 -5.87 15.90 -9.67
N LEU A 193 -6.63 15.38 -8.71
CA LEU A 193 -7.41 16.17 -7.74
C LEU A 193 -6.50 17.07 -6.91
N ALA A 194 -5.42 16.53 -6.32
CA ALA A 194 -4.42 17.27 -5.56
C ALA A 194 -3.82 18.44 -6.37
N ALA A 195 -3.46 18.17 -7.62
CA ALA A 195 -2.94 19.20 -8.53
C ALA A 195 -3.98 20.29 -8.84
N ALA A 196 -5.27 19.90 -8.99
CA ALA A 196 -6.35 20.85 -9.22
C ALA A 196 -6.57 21.79 -8.02
N TYR A 197 -6.65 21.22 -6.81
CA TYR A 197 -6.77 22.02 -5.58
C TYR A 197 -5.55 22.92 -5.33
N SER A 198 -4.36 22.43 -5.56
CA SER A 198 -3.13 23.23 -5.45
C SER A 198 -3.14 24.43 -6.40
N ARG A 199 -3.62 24.24 -7.64
CA ARG A 199 -3.71 25.32 -8.64
C ARG A 199 -4.82 26.31 -8.32
N GLN A 200 -5.99 25.81 -7.97
CA GLN A 200 -7.19 26.65 -7.80
C GLN A 200 -7.19 27.43 -6.48
N PHE A 201 -6.70 26.80 -5.39
CA PHE A 201 -6.77 27.37 -4.04
C PHE A 201 -5.42 27.66 -3.41
N GLY A 202 -4.32 27.40 -4.12
CA GLY A 202 -2.98 27.67 -3.63
C GLY A 202 -2.49 26.69 -2.56
N LEU A 203 -3.21 25.58 -2.28
CA LEU A 203 -2.86 24.61 -1.26
C LEU A 203 -1.47 24.00 -1.50
N ASP A 204 -0.70 23.77 -0.45
CA ASP A 204 0.55 23.00 -0.52
C ASP A 204 0.22 21.52 -0.38
N VAL A 205 0.05 20.85 -1.52
CA VAL A 205 -0.17 19.41 -1.59
C VAL A 205 1.06 18.75 -2.20
N ARG A 206 1.65 17.84 -1.42
CA ARG A 206 2.81 17.02 -1.79
C ARG A 206 2.34 15.59 -1.94
N VAL A 207 2.87 14.90 -2.94
CA VAL A 207 2.45 13.53 -3.28
C VAL A 207 3.67 12.62 -3.19
N ALA A 208 3.57 11.55 -2.42
CA ALA A 208 4.58 10.51 -2.37
C ALA A 208 4.11 9.29 -3.19
N ARG A 209 4.95 8.76 -4.07
CA ARG A 209 4.72 7.55 -4.85
C ARG A 209 5.68 6.45 -4.40
N PRO A 210 5.38 5.74 -3.31
CA PRO A 210 6.22 4.62 -2.88
C PRO A 210 6.12 3.45 -3.85
N GLY A 211 7.22 2.71 -3.97
CA GLY A 211 7.26 1.37 -4.56
C GLY A 211 6.54 0.35 -3.69
N ILE A 212 6.86 -0.93 -3.82
CA ILE A 212 6.31 -1.97 -2.94
C ILE A 212 6.94 -1.81 -1.56
N VAL A 213 6.14 -1.34 -0.60
CA VAL A 213 6.59 -1.21 0.79
C VAL A 213 6.36 -2.52 1.53
N TYR A 214 7.40 -3.00 2.22
CA TYR A 214 7.33 -4.18 3.07
C TYR A 214 7.96 -3.93 4.45
N GLY A 215 7.63 -4.76 5.41
CA GLY A 215 8.08 -4.67 6.80
C GLY A 215 7.18 -5.49 7.71
N PRO A 216 7.45 -5.53 9.02
CA PRO A 216 6.72 -6.38 9.96
C PRO A 216 5.36 -5.82 10.41
N GLU A 217 5.08 -4.55 10.12
CA GLU A 217 3.93 -3.80 10.66
C GLU A 217 2.63 -3.95 9.85
N PHE A 218 2.43 -5.08 9.18
CA PHE A 218 1.18 -5.33 8.48
C PHE A 218 -0.01 -5.54 9.45
N ILE A 219 -1.21 -5.26 8.96
CA ILE A 219 -2.45 -5.48 9.72
C ILE A 219 -2.85 -6.97 9.67
N PRO A 220 -3.56 -7.48 10.68
CA PRO A 220 -4.10 -8.84 10.61
C PRO A 220 -4.98 -9.04 9.38
N GLY A 221 -4.72 -10.11 8.62
CA GLY A 221 -5.46 -10.43 7.39
C GLY A 221 -4.95 -9.72 6.13
N ASP A 222 -3.82 -9.03 6.18
CA ASP A 222 -3.17 -8.44 5.01
C ASP A 222 -2.80 -9.53 3.99
N THR A 223 -3.26 -9.40 2.75
CA THR A 223 -3.06 -10.39 1.68
C THR A 223 -1.95 -10.02 0.71
N ARG A 224 -1.22 -8.93 0.96
CA ARG A 224 -0.06 -8.56 0.14
C ARG A 224 1.03 -9.62 0.21
N PRO A 225 1.72 -9.93 -0.90
CA PRO A 225 2.65 -11.07 -0.97
C PRO A 225 3.71 -11.09 0.14
N PHE A 226 4.35 -9.96 0.44
CA PHE A 226 5.33 -9.88 1.53
C PHE A 226 4.71 -10.09 2.91
N ALA A 227 3.52 -9.55 3.17
CA ALA A 227 2.85 -9.72 4.46
C ALA A 227 2.48 -11.19 4.72
N VAL A 228 1.95 -11.86 3.69
CA VAL A 228 1.61 -13.29 3.76
C VAL A 228 2.86 -14.13 3.97
N ALA A 229 3.91 -13.91 3.16
CA ALA A 229 5.15 -14.68 3.25
C ALA A 229 5.85 -14.50 4.60
N LEU A 230 6.00 -13.26 5.07
CA LEU A 230 6.61 -12.96 6.37
C LEU A 230 5.82 -13.56 7.53
N SER A 231 4.48 -13.46 7.49
CA SER A 231 3.60 -14.02 8.52
C SER A 231 3.68 -15.55 8.59
N GLN A 232 3.65 -16.23 7.44
CA GLN A 232 3.77 -17.69 7.35
C GLN A 232 5.15 -18.15 7.82
N ALA A 233 6.21 -17.55 7.30
CA ALA A 233 7.59 -17.88 7.62
C ALA A 233 7.91 -17.65 9.11
N ALA A 234 7.48 -16.53 9.68
CA ALA A 234 7.64 -16.26 11.11
C ALA A 234 6.90 -17.27 12.01
N SER A 235 5.79 -17.84 11.50
CA SER A 235 5.03 -18.90 12.18
C SER A 235 5.60 -20.31 11.95
N GLY A 236 6.76 -20.44 11.26
CA GLY A 236 7.36 -21.73 10.93
C GLY A 236 6.58 -22.53 9.89
N LYS A 237 5.73 -21.88 9.09
CA LYS A 237 4.96 -22.53 8.02
C LYS A 237 5.68 -22.38 6.69
N ASP A 238 5.62 -23.46 5.89
CA ASP A 238 6.14 -23.43 4.52
C ASP A 238 5.39 -22.41 3.66
N LEU A 239 6.10 -21.80 2.71
CA LEU A 239 5.51 -20.87 1.76
C LEU A 239 4.94 -21.62 0.57
N LEU A 240 3.68 -21.38 0.25
CA LEU A 240 3.05 -21.88 -0.95
C LEU A 240 3.09 -20.78 -2.02
N LEU A 241 3.87 -20.98 -3.08
CA LEU A 241 3.95 -20.05 -4.20
C LEU A 241 3.18 -20.63 -5.41
N PRO A 242 2.50 -19.78 -6.19
CA PRO A 242 1.80 -20.24 -7.40
C PRO A 242 2.77 -20.90 -8.40
N GLU A 243 2.36 -22.03 -8.97
CA GLU A 243 3.11 -22.69 -10.02
C GLU A 243 3.16 -21.80 -11.28
N GLY A 244 4.35 -21.70 -11.88
CA GLY A 244 4.54 -20.90 -13.09
C GLY A 244 4.54 -19.39 -12.87
N MET A 245 4.67 -18.92 -11.64
CA MET A 245 4.93 -17.51 -11.36
C MET A 245 6.31 -17.17 -11.93
N GLY A 246 6.32 -16.51 -13.09
CA GLY A 246 7.53 -16.06 -13.74
C GLY A 246 8.26 -14.97 -12.96
N SER A 247 9.40 -14.52 -13.47
CA SER A 247 10.16 -13.41 -12.90
C SER A 247 9.34 -12.12 -12.97
N VAL A 248 8.98 -11.55 -11.82
CA VAL A 248 8.36 -10.24 -11.69
C VAL A 248 9.35 -9.30 -11.03
N LYS A 249 9.96 -8.47 -11.83
CA LYS A 249 10.88 -7.46 -11.33
C LYS A 249 10.11 -6.30 -10.70
N ALA A 250 10.51 -5.92 -9.49
CA ALA A 250 9.85 -4.88 -8.73
C ALA A 250 10.86 -4.07 -7.90
N ASP A 251 10.59 -2.81 -7.74
CA ASP A 251 11.25 -1.96 -6.78
C ASP A 251 10.58 -2.16 -5.42
N VAL A 252 11.33 -2.62 -4.44
CA VAL A 252 10.86 -2.81 -3.07
C VAL A 252 11.54 -1.83 -2.14
N THR A 253 10.83 -1.42 -1.11
CA THR A 253 11.32 -0.44 -0.13
C THR A 253 10.97 -0.91 1.26
N TYR A 254 11.96 -1.04 2.12
CA TYR A 254 11.69 -1.32 3.51
C TYR A 254 10.94 -0.15 4.17
N VAL A 255 10.04 -0.45 5.09
CA VAL A 255 9.12 0.54 5.67
C VAL A 255 9.84 1.74 6.28
N SER A 256 11.01 1.54 6.92
CA SER A 256 11.78 2.65 7.50
C SER A 256 12.33 3.60 6.44
N ASP A 257 12.80 3.10 5.29
CA ASP A 257 13.29 3.94 4.20
C ASP A 257 12.14 4.69 3.51
N CYS A 258 10.97 4.03 3.37
CA CYS A 258 9.76 4.70 2.90
C CYS A 258 9.38 5.87 3.83
N VAL A 259 9.32 5.63 5.13
CA VAL A 259 8.99 6.65 6.14
C VAL A 259 10.03 7.76 6.17
N ALA A 260 11.31 7.45 6.04
CA ALA A 260 12.37 8.44 5.92
C ALA A 260 12.14 9.38 4.73
N GLY A 261 11.72 8.84 3.59
CA GLY A 261 11.32 9.61 2.41
C GLY A 261 10.13 10.52 2.68
N LEU A 262 9.09 10.02 3.37
CA LEU A 262 7.93 10.84 3.77
C LEU A 262 8.32 11.98 4.71
N LEU A 263 9.20 11.73 5.68
CA LEU A 263 9.74 12.76 6.59
C LEU A 263 10.54 13.81 5.82
N ALA A 264 11.38 13.41 4.87
CA ALA A 264 12.13 14.33 4.03
C ALA A 264 11.22 15.22 3.18
N ILE A 265 10.14 14.65 2.61
CA ILE A 265 9.14 15.40 1.85
C ILE A 265 8.40 16.40 2.77
N LEU A 266 8.00 15.99 3.98
CA LEU A 266 7.35 16.88 4.95
C LEU A 266 8.27 18.04 5.35
N ALA A 267 9.52 17.73 5.69
CA ALA A 267 10.43 18.73 6.24
C ALA A 267 10.98 19.71 5.19
N ARG A 268 11.24 19.23 3.96
CA ARG A 268 12.02 19.97 2.94
C ARG A 268 11.43 19.95 1.53
N GLY A 269 10.37 19.17 1.31
CA GLY A 269 9.75 19.07 0.00
C GLY A 269 8.98 20.34 -0.39
N GLU A 270 8.65 20.42 -1.66
CA GLU A 270 7.79 21.41 -2.26
C GLU A 270 6.57 20.72 -2.89
N LYS A 271 5.57 21.50 -3.32
CA LYS A 271 4.41 21.01 -4.07
C LYS A 271 4.81 20.08 -5.23
N GLY A 272 4.08 18.98 -5.38
CA GLY A 272 4.26 18.03 -6.47
C GLY A 272 4.62 16.62 -6.02
N CYS A 273 4.95 15.76 -6.98
CA CYS A 273 5.16 14.33 -6.76
C CYS A 273 6.62 14.01 -6.44
N TYR A 274 6.82 12.95 -5.65
CA TYR A 274 8.12 12.40 -5.27
C TYR A 274 8.03 10.87 -5.30
N ASN A 275 8.89 10.23 -6.05
CA ASN A 275 9.07 8.79 -6.00
C ASN A 275 9.86 8.38 -4.76
N ILE A 276 9.48 7.25 -4.15
CA ILE A 276 10.19 6.66 -3.02
C ILE A 276 10.43 5.19 -3.32
N SER A 277 11.68 4.80 -3.56
CA SER A 277 12.05 3.39 -3.73
C SER A 277 13.53 3.19 -3.50
N ASN A 278 13.91 1.97 -3.11
CA ASN A 278 15.31 1.58 -3.12
C ASN A 278 15.74 1.20 -4.54
N ASN A 279 16.27 2.16 -5.29
CA ASN A 279 16.67 1.99 -6.71
C ASN A 279 17.82 1.01 -6.91
N GLU A 280 18.59 0.74 -5.86
CA GLU A 280 19.75 -0.15 -5.93
C GLU A 280 19.33 -1.63 -5.89
N ALA A 281 18.08 -1.89 -5.49
CA ALA A 281 17.55 -3.23 -5.29
C ALA A 281 16.37 -3.54 -6.23
N GLU A 282 16.62 -3.62 -7.56
CA GLU A 282 15.67 -4.32 -8.41
C GLU A 282 15.69 -5.79 -8.03
N ILE A 283 14.66 -6.25 -7.36
CA ILE A 283 14.52 -7.64 -7.00
C ILE A 283 13.46 -8.34 -7.86
N ASP A 284 13.73 -9.58 -8.15
CA ASP A 284 12.69 -10.49 -8.57
C ASP A 284 11.82 -10.84 -7.36
N LEU A 285 10.53 -10.51 -7.43
CA LEU A 285 9.59 -10.71 -6.32
C LEU A 285 9.57 -12.18 -5.85
N PHE A 286 9.65 -13.12 -6.79
CA PHE A 286 9.66 -14.53 -6.47
C PHE A 286 10.94 -14.94 -5.73
N THR A 287 12.08 -14.38 -6.13
CA THR A 287 13.35 -14.56 -5.44
C THR A 287 13.28 -14.01 -4.02
N ALA A 288 12.72 -12.82 -3.83
CA ALA A 288 12.54 -12.23 -2.49
C ALA A 288 11.66 -13.10 -1.57
N LEU A 289 10.60 -13.71 -2.10
CA LEU A 289 9.77 -14.63 -1.32
C LEU A 289 10.54 -15.92 -0.95
N LYS A 290 11.42 -16.42 -1.83
CA LYS A 290 12.33 -17.53 -1.52
C LYS A 290 13.36 -17.14 -0.45
N ASP A 291 13.88 -15.92 -0.49
CA ASP A 291 14.83 -15.43 0.50
C ASP A 291 14.17 -15.33 1.89
N ILE A 292 12.89 -14.94 1.97
CA ILE A 292 12.11 -15.00 3.22
C ILE A 292 12.05 -16.43 3.77
N ALA A 293 11.75 -17.40 2.94
CA ALA A 293 11.68 -18.81 3.35
C ALA A 293 13.05 -19.32 3.84
N LYS A 294 14.12 -19.03 3.10
CA LYS A 294 15.49 -19.39 3.43
C LYS A 294 15.93 -18.80 4.76
N GLU A 295 15.71 -17.51 4.99
CA GLU A 295 16.07 -16.83 6.21
C GLU A 295 15.28 -17.33 7.44
N ALA A 296 14.02 -17.73 7.20
CA ALA A 296 13.17 -18.30 8.25
C ALA A 296 13.46 -19.78 8.53
N GLY A 297 14.14 -20.49 7.64
CA GLY A 297 14.37 -21.94 7.70
C GLY A 297 13.13 -22.78 7.38
N VAL A 298 12.25 -22.30 6.49
CA VAL A 298 11.05 -23.01 6.02
C VAL A 298 11.18 -23.36 4.54
N GLU A 299 10.39 -24.33 4.07
CA GLU A 299 10.40 -24.73 2.68
C GLU A 299 9.53 -23.85 1.78
N VAL A 300 9.90 -23.78 0.50
CA VAL A 300 9.05 -23.21 -0.54
C VAL A 300 8.43 -24.37 -1.32
N LYS A 301 7.10 -24.42 -1.33
CA LYS A 301 6.33 -25.39 -2.10
C LYS A 301 5.70 -24.67 -3.28
N GLU A 302 6.03 -25.11 -4.48
CA GLU A 302 5.31 -24.69 -5.68
C GLU A 302 4.09 -25.58 -5.82
N GLY A 303 2.91 -24.97 -5.85
CA GLY A 303 1.66 -25.70 -5.98
C GLY A 303 0.69 -24.98 -6.90
N SER A 304 -0.09 -25.77 -7.64
CA SER A 304 -1.29 -25.21 -8.24
C SER A 304 -2.17 -24.70 -7.11
N CYS A 305 -2.79 -23.56 -7.30
CA CYS A 305 -3.69 -22.93 -6.33
C CYS A 305 -4.87 -23.82 -5.91
N CYS A 306 -5.03 -24.98 -6.53
CA CYS A 306 -6.01 -25.99 -6.17
C CYS A 306 -5.33 -27.33 -5.97
N ALA A 307 -5.48 -27.90 -4.79
CA ALA A 307 -5.14 -29.30 -4.51
C ALA A 307 -6.04 -30.31 -5.30
N HIS A 308 -7.02 -29.81 -6.04
CA HIS A 308 -7.89 -30.59 -6.93
C HIS A 308 -7.67 -30.19 -8.38
N LYS A 309 -7.12 -31.13 -9.16
CA LYS A 309 -7.29 -31.11 -10.62
C LYS A 309 -8.74 -31.43 -10.90
N CYS A 310 -9.45 -30.54 -11.56
CA CYS A 310 -10.72 -30.89 -12.16
C CYS A 310 -10.51 -32.09 -13.11
N SER A 311 -11.53 -32.93 -13.29
CA SER A 311 -11.44 -34.14 -14.10
C SER A 311 -11.02 -33.91 -15.56
N ASP A 312 -11.01 -32.67 -16.01
CA ASP A 312 -10.54 -32.17 -17.32
C ASP A 312 -9.12 -31.60 -17.32
N GLY A 313 -8.41 -31.61 -16.16
CA GLY A 313 -7.05 -31.09 -16.03
C GLY A 313 -6.96 -29.58 -15.90
N SER A 314 -8.08 -28.84 -15.79
CA SER A 314 -8.10 -27.40 -15.57
C SER A 314 -7.92 -27.04 -14.09
N CYS A 315 -7.29 -25.90 -13.79
CA CYS A 315 -7.21 -25.33 -12.45
C CYS A 315 -8.20 -24.18 -12.30
N CYS A 316 -8.97 -24.18 -11.21
CA CYS A 316 -9.75 -23.01 -10.83
C CYS A 316 -8.78 -21.95 -10.28
N GLY A 317 -8.71 -20.79 -10.90
CA GLY A 317 -7.80 -19.71 -10.50
C GLY A 317 -7.95 -19.31 -9.04
N GLY A 318 -6.88 -19.31 -8.38
CA GLY A 318 -6.30 -18.73 -7.14
C GLY A 318 -7.10 -18.07 -6.06
N SER A 319 -8.38 -18.32 -5.82
CA SER A 319 -9.04 -17.83 -4.61
C SER A 319 -9.35 -18.99 -3.65
N SER A 320 -9.05 -18.77 -2.36
CA SER A 320 -9.36 -19.69 -1.26
C SER A 320 -10.86 -19.99 -1.09
N SER A 321 -11.70 -19.47 -1.97
CA SER A 321 -13.15 -19.49 -1.96
C SER A 321 -13.77 -20.20 -3.16
N CYS A 322 -12.97 -20.85 -4.02
CA CYS A 322 -13.49 -21.43 -5.27
C CYS A 322 -14.57 -22.49 -5.10
N CYS A 323 -14.72 -23.11 -3.96
CA CYS A 323 -15.63 -24.26 -3.81
C CYS A 323 -16.62 -24.15 -2.65
N GLY A 324 -16.72 -23.02 -1.93
CA GLY A 324 -17.74 -22.83 -0.88
C GLY A 324 -17.77 -23.89 0.25
N VAL A 325 -16.71 -24.71 0.36
CA VAL A 325 -16.66 -25.81 1.33
C VAL A 325 -15.66 -25.46 2.41
N GLU A 326 -16.15 -25.23 3.63
CA GLU A 326 -15.32 -25.18 4.83
C GLU A 326 -14.54 -26.49 4.97
N LYS A 327 -13.23 -26.40 5.11
CA LYS A 327 -12.39 -27.53 5.42
C LYS A 327 -12.64 -27.98 6.85
N VAL A 328 -13.35 -29.04 7.04
CA VAL A 328 -13.34 -29.79 8.29
C VAL A 328 -12.34 -30.94 8.09
N ASP A 329 -11.29 -30.97 8.93
CA ASP A 329 -10.30 -32.07 9.05
C ASP A 329 -9.52 -32.47 7.79
N GLY A 330 -9.13 -31.51 6.96
CA GLY A 330 -8.16 -31.77 5.87
C GLY A 330 -8.64 -32.72 4.77
N LYS A 331 -9.91 -33.11 4.76
CA LYS A 331 -10.52 -33.93 3.70
C LYS A 331 -11.74 -33.23 3.15
N CYS A 332 -11.76 -33.04 1.84
CA CYS A 332 -12.98 -32.65 1.15
C CYS A 332 -13.99 -33.80 1.30
N GLY A 333 -15.16 -33.51 1.87
CA GLY A 333 -16.20 -34.52 1.97
C GLY A 333 -16.63 -34.98 0.59
N LYS A 334 -16.42 -36.27 0.28
CA LYS A 334 -17.00 -36.91 -0.89
C LYS A 334 -18.51 -36.88 -0.70
N GLN A 335 -19.21 -36.06 -1.44
CA GLN A 335 -20.58 -36.44 -1.86
C GLN A 335 -20.46 -37.12 -3.21
N ASP A 336 -20.96 -38.35 -3.23
CA ASP A 336 -21.05 -39.17 -4.43
C ASP A 336 -21.80 -38.43 -5.53
N SER A 337 -21.25 -38.52 -6.74
CA SER A 337 -21.86 -38.22 -8.03
C SER A 337 -22.95 -37.15 -8.01
N GLY A 338 -22.60 -35.90 -8.01
CA GLY A 338 -23.56 -34.82 -8.14
C GLY A 338 -22.89 -33.53 -8.62
N GLU A 339 -23.48 -32.92 -9.58
CA GLU A 339 -23.18 -31.57 -10.05
C GLU A 339 -23.07 -30.62 -8.85
N CYS A 340 -22.10 -29.69 -8.89
CA CYS A 340 -22.06 -28.61 -7.91
C CYS A 340 -23.39 -27.89 -7.88
N SER A 341 -24.07 -27.86 -6.73
CA SER A 341 -25.46 -27.46 -6.58
C SER A 341 -25.78 -25.98 -6.88
N ASP A 342 -24.78 -25.17 -7.20
CA ASP A 342 -24.97 -23.74 -7.57
C ASP A 342 -24.45 -23.36 -8.95
N GLY A 343 -23.92 -24.29 -9.73
CA GLY A 343 -23.52 -24.05 -11.12
C GLY A 343 -22.42 -23.02 -11.36
N SER A 344 -21.88 -22.36 -10.31
CA SER A 344 -20.98 -21.22 -10.48
C SER A 344 -19.53 -21.59 -10.74
N CYS A 345 -19.10 -22.76 -10.29
CA CYS A 345 -17.71 -23.21 -10.47
C CYS A 345 -17.45 -23.92 -11.80
N CYS A 346 -18.46 -24.60 -12.38
CA CYS A 346 -18.30 -25.40 -13.59
C CYS A 346 -18.81 -24.74 -14.86
N THR A 347 -19.46 -23.60 -14.79
CA THR A 347 -20.06 -22.90 -15.96
C THR A 347 -19.16 -21.86 -16.61
N MET A 348 -17.96 -21.61 -16.07
CA MET A 348 -16.95 -20.94 -16.89
C MET A 348 -16.43 -21.91 -17.95
N LYS A 349 -17.35 -22.28 -18.86
CA LYS A 349 -16.99 -22.88 -20.14
C LYS A 349 -15.99 -21.95 -20.80
N LYS A 350 -14.87 -22.54 -21.25
CA LYS A 350 -13.96 -22.01 -22.24
C LYS A 350 -14.65 -20.96 -23.14
N GLN A 351 -14.69 -19.70 -22.72
CA GLN A 351 -14.70 -18.64 -23.69
C GLN A 351 -13.25 -18.57 -24.16
N SER A 352 -13.00 -19.20 -25.30
CA SER A 352 -11.80 -18.93 -26.06
C SER A 352 -11.80 -17.44 -26.36
N CYS A 353 -10.93 -16.70 -25.70
CA CYS A 353 -10.70 -15.33 -26.08
C CYS A 353 -10.10 -15.38 -27.48
N SER A 354 -10.88 -15.06 -28.49
CA SER A 354 -10.46 -14.99 -29.89
C SER A 354 -9.47 -13.85 -30.17
N ASP A 355 -9.27 -13.00 -29.17
CA ASP A 355 -8.45 -11.78 -29.21
C ASP A 355 -7.20 -11.82 -28.28
N GLY A 356 -6.94 -12.95 -27.61
CA GLY A 356 -5.77 -13.12 -26.76
C GLY A 356 -5.85 -12.47 -25.38
N SER A 357 -6.98 -11.89 -24.96
CA SER A 357 -7.18 -11.34 -23.62
C SER A 357 -7.65 -12.41 -22.64
N CYS A 358 -7.01 -12.52 -21.49
CA CYS A 358 -7.41 -13.40 -20.39
C CYS A 358 -8.28 -12.62 -19.39
N CYS A 359 -9.56 -12.96 -19.33
CA CYS A 359 -10.49 -12.43 -18.34
C CYS A 359 -10.78 -13.49 -17.28
N GLY A 360 -10.37 -13.25 -16.05
CA GLY A 360 -10.78 -14.04 -14.88
C GLY A 360 -9.63 -14.68 -14.10
N GLY A 361 -9.41 -14.17 -12.92
CA GLY A 361 -8.41 -14.62 -11.96
C GLY A 361 -7.26 -13.62 -11.80
N SER A 362 -6.66 -13.59 -10.64
CA SER A 362 -5.66 -12.67 -10.13
C SER A 362 -4.46 -12.27 -11.04
N ASP A 363 -4.50 -12.59 -12.31
CA ASP A 363 -3.38 -12.41 -13.23
C ASP A 363 -3.85 -11.91 -14.58
N CYS A 364 -3.70 -10.59 -14.84
CA CYS A 364 -3.65 -10.07 -16.19
C CYS A 364 -2.35 -10.58 -16.85
N CYS A 365 -2.44 -11.74 -17.49
CA CYS A 365 -1.32 -12.31 -18.23
C CYS A 365 -1.40 -11.91 -19.69
N VAL A 366 -0.37 -11.25 -20.20
CA VAL A 366 -0.18 -11.10 -21.63
C VAL A 366 0.40 -12.41 -22.18
N LYS A 367 -0.36 -13.12 -22.99
CA LYS A 367 0.14 -14.31 -23.69
C LYS A 367 0.92 -13.90 -24.91
N GLU A 368 2.23 -13.92 -24.85
CA GLU A 368 3.06 -14.12 -26.02
C GLU A 368 3.56 -15.57 -26.05
N LYS A 369 3.21 -16.30 -27.12
CA LYS A 369 3.70 -17.67 -27.43
C LYS A 369 3.47 -18.73 -26.34
N GLY A 370 2.30 -18.71 -25.68
CA GLY A 370 1.92 -19.81 -24.77
C GLY A 370 2.42 -19.70 -23.33
N GLU A 371 3.21 -18.68 -23.00
CA GLU A 371 3.67 -18.41 -21.64
C GLU A 371 2.90 -17.23 -21.03
N CYS A 372 2.33 -17.43 -19.84
CA CYS A 372 1.74 -16.37 -19.03
C CYS A 372 2.88 -15.55 -18.42
N LYS A 373 3.09 -14.34 -18.88
CA LYS A 373 4.07 -13.42 -18.27
C LYS A 373 3.34 -12.44 -17.36
N PHE A 374 3.75 -12.38 -16.10
CA PHE A 374 3.31 -11.33 -15.21
C PHE A 374 3.80 -9.97 -15.71
N PRO A 375 2.98 -8.91 -15.61
CA PRO A 375 3.40 -7.59 -16.03
C PRO A 375 4.61 -7.13 -15.22
N ARG A 376 5.60 -6.55 -15.90
CA ARG A 376 6.74 -5.91 -15.24
C ARG A 376 6.23 -4.69 -14.48
N LEU A 377 6.56 -4.59 -13.20
CA LEU A 377 6.26 -3.40 -12.41
C LEU A 377 7.24 -2.28 -12.77
N THR A 378 6.74 -1.06 -12.77
CA THR A 378 7.54 0.11 -13.14
C THR A 378 8.60 0.38 -12.08
N ARG A 379 9.87 0.47 -12.50
CA ARG A 379 10.96 0.98 -11.66
C ARG A 379 10.80 2.49 -11.45
N LEU A 380 11.31 3.00 -10.33
CA LEU A 380 11.20 4.40 -9.95
C LEU A 380 12.56 5.09 -10.01
N ASN A 381 12.61 6.29 -10.58
CA ASN A 381 13.73 7.21 -10.40
C ASN A 381 13.43 8.09 -9.18
N CYS A 382 14.32 8.11 -8.21
CA CYS A 382 14.16 8.84 -6.94
C CYS A 382 15.10 10.05 -6.82
N ASP A 383 15.75 10.49 -7.90
CA ASP A 383 16.71 11.62 -7.91
C ASP A 383 16.14 12.89 -7.27
N LYS A 384 14.84 13.13 -7.45
CA LYS A 384 14.16 14.30 -6.87
C LYS A 384 14.13 14.24 -5.35
N LEU A 385 13.87 13.07 -4.77
CA LEU A 385 13.85 12.88 -3.33
C LEU A 385 15.27 12.87 -2.75
N GLN A 386 16.23 12.28 -3.47
CA GLN A 386 17.63 12.26 -3.05
C GLN A 386 18.22 13.67 -2.94
N LYS A 387 17.78 14.63 -3.79
CA LYS A 387 18.17 16.05 -3.68
C LYS A 387 17.68 16.70 -2.37
N LEU A 388 16.69 16.12 -1.70
CA LEU A 388 16.30 16.53 -0.36
C LEU A 388 17.18 15.92 0.75
N GLY A 389 18.23 15.16 0.41
CA GLY A 389 19.12 14.51 1.36
C GLY A 389 18.59 13.19 1.93
N TRP A 390 17.62 12.57 1.27
CA TRP A 390 17.16 11.23 1.58
C TRP A 390 17.97 10.19 0.79
N GLU A 391 18.32 9.09 1.44
CA GLU A 391 18.95 7.93 0.82
C GLU A 391 18.36 6.65 1.42
N PRO A 392 18.01 5.63 0.61
CA PRO A 392 17.64 4.32 1.13
C PRO A 392 18.86 3.66 1.76
N LYS A 393 18.67 3.01 2.91
CA LYS A 393 19.78 2.39 3.67
C LYS A 393 19.58 0.91 3.94
N ILE A 394 18.36 0.43 3.78
CA ILE A 394 18.00 -0.95 4.11
C ILE A 394 17.86 -1.76 2.82
N GLY A 395 18.82 -2.64 2.59
CA GLY A 395 18.75 -3.62 1.50
C GLY A 395 17.65 -4.67 1.72
N PRO A 396 17.26 -5.40 0.67
CA PRO A 396 16.21 -6.43 0.78
C PRO A 396 16.53 -7.52 1.80
N GLU A 397 17.76 -8.00 1.86
CA GLU A 397 18.21 -9.04 2.79
C GLU A 397 18.09 -8.57 4.24
N ASP A 398 18.61 -7.37 4.56
CA ASP A 398 18.53 -6.77 5.89
C ASP A 398 17.06 -6.54 6.31
N GLY A 399 16.24 -5.99 5.43
CA GLY A 399 14.82 -5.73 5.69
C GLY A 399 14.02 -7.00 5.94
N ILE A 400 14.30 -8.08 5.23
CA ILE A 400 13.72 -9.41 5.48
C ILE A 400 14.16 -9.92 6.86
N GLY A 401 15.45 -9.87 7.16
CA GLY A 401 16.00 -10.28 8.45
C GLY A 401 15.40 -9.50 9.63
N PHE A 402 15.28 -8.16 9.51
CA PHE A 402 14.63 -7.32 10.51
C PHE A 402 13.17 -7.68 10.71
N SER A 403 12.42 -7.88 9.61
CA SER A 403 11.01 -8.26 9.66
C SER A 403 10.79 -9.59 10.37
N LEU A 404 11.54 -10.63 10.00
CA LEU A 404 11.43 -11.95 10.62
C LEU A 404 11.82 -11.94 12.11
N LYS A 405 12.89 -11.23 12.47
CA LYS A 405 13.31 -11.06 13.85
C LYS A 405 12.24 -10.36 14.70
N ALA A 406 11.60 -9.36 14.13
CA ALA A 406 10.53 -8.61 14.77
C ALA A 406 9.28 -9.47 15.01
N LEU A 407 8.89 -10.26 14.02
CA LEU A 407 7.70 -11.12 14.07
C LEU A 407 7.85 -12.37 14.94
N LYS A 408 9.09 -12.79 15.25
CA LYS A 408 9.39 -13.92 16.16
C LYS A 408 9.45 -13.53 17.63
N LYS A 409 9.47 -12.22 17.95
CA LYS A 409 9.37 -11.68 19.32
C LYS A 409 7.90 -11.67 19.80
#